data_664542fddbb9f7fa32d86c0ae900d1d5
#
_entry.id   664542fddbb9f7fa32d86c0ae900d1d5
#
_cell.length_a   1.000
_cell.length_b   1.000
_cell.length_c   1.000
_cell.angle_alpha   90.00
_cell.angle_beta   90.00
_cell.angle_gamma   90.00
#
_symmetry.space_group_name_H-M   'P 1'
#
loop_
_entity.id
_entity.type
_entity.pdbx_description
1 polymer ?
#
loop_
_entity_poly.entity_id
_entity_poly.type
_entity_poly.pdbx_seq_one_letter_code
_entity_poly.pdbx_strand_id
1 'polypeptide(L)'
;MVNALNNLFDYVYTTYSISEANKYLVNNKDTYVVTTYYGIAEASSKSIIPAICKAENVNYLGADAYAQMICNDKYLSKSYIKKFGLNPIPGIIIYSPNNREELNEIQKLNYPLVVKPNFGGGSNGIAKCSVTYNFEQTITLIEELSNYQNMPILVEVYIEGYEISFIIIGNKNKIKYSGESKLLLDKKDYFTNEVFGLESKK
;
A
#
# COMPACT_ATOMS: atom_id res chain seq x y z
N MET A 1 17.01 -1.16 8.69
CA MET A 1 17.21 -2.18 7.63
C MET A 1 18.65 -2.27 7.18
N VAL A 2 19.28 -1.20 6.66
CA VAL A 2 20.69 -1.24 6.18
C VAL A 2 21.66 -1.79 7.24
N ASN A 3 21.57 -1.30 8.48
CA ASN A 3 22.42 -1.80 9.58
C ASN A 3 22.22 -3.32 9.84
N ALA A 4 21.01 -3.82 9.73
CA ALA A 4 20.73 -5.24 9.88
C ALA A 4 21.30 -6.07 8.73
N LEU A 5 21.26 -5.55 7.50
CA LEU A 5 21.86 -6.20 6.34
C LEU A 5 23.39 -6.21 6.42
N ASN A 6 24.02 -5.11 6.88
CA ASN A 6 25.47 -5.06 7.09
C ASN A 6 25.98 -6.06 8.15
N ASN A 7 25.11 -6.51 9.06
CA ASN A 7 25.45 -7.56 10.02
C ASN A 7 25.33 -8.98 9.45
N LEU A 8 24.69 -9.14 8.30
CA LEU A 8 24.39 -10.44 7.69
C LEU A 8 25.17 -10.70 6.40
N PHE A 9 25.69 -9.66 5.76
CA PHE A 9 26.36 -9.73 4.48
C PHE A 9 27.67 -8.94 4.50
N ASP A 10 28.71 -9.47 3.86
CA ASP A 10 30.03 -8.85 3.78
C ASP A 10 30.04 -7.54 3.00
N TYR A 11 29.09 -7.40 2.07
CA TYR A 11 28.97 -6.21 1.24
C TYR A 11 27.50 -5.85 0.99
N VAL A 12 27.15 -4.59 1.29
CA VAL A 12 25.81 -4.04 1.04
C VAL A 12 25.93 -2.74 0.25
N TYR A 13 25.46 -2.76 -0.99
CA TYR A 13 25.32 -1.57 -1.82
C TYR A 13 23.95 -0.94 -1.57
N THR A 14 23.92 0.37 -1.33
CA THR A 14 22.68 1.11 -1.07
C THR A 14 22.53 2.24 -2.07
N THR A 15 21.36 2.34 -2.69
CA THR A 15 20.99 3.45 -3.56
C THR A 15 19.57 3.91 -3.33
N TYR A 16 19.28 5.17 -3.60
CA TYR A 16 17.94 5.78 -3.56
C TYR A 16 17.44 6.15 -4.96
N SER A 17 18.17 5.76 -5.99
CA SER A 17 17.86 6.03 -7.40
C SER A 17 17.59 4.74 -8.16
N ILE A 18 16.42 4.67 -8.83
CA ILE A 18 16.09 3.55 -9.72
C ILE A 18 17.11 3.43 -10.86
N SER A 19 17.55 4.57 -11.42
CA SER A 19 18.54 4.59 -12.50
C SER A 19 19.88 4.01 -12.05
N GLU A 20 20.35 4.38 -10.86
CA GLU A 20 21.58 3.81 -10.28
C GLU A 20 21.42 2.31 -9.96
N ALA A 21 20.28 1.92 -9.36
CA ALA A 21 19.97 0.51 -9.13
C ALA A 21 20.07 -0.29 -10.42
N ASN A 22 19.41 0.17 -11.48
CA ASN A 22 19.42 -0.51 -12.78
C ASN A 22 20.84 -0.63 -13.35
N LYS A 23 21.61 0.45 -13.37
CA LYS A 23 23.01 0.45 -13.82
C LYS A 23 23.88 -0.53 -13.03
N TYR A 24 23.68 -0.60 -11.72
CA TYR A 24 24.40 -1.53 -10.87
C TYR A 24 24.05 -2.98 -11.20
N LEU A 25 22.76 -3.31 -11.33
CA LEU A 25 22.27 -4.67 -11.55
C LEU A 25 22.64 -5.24 -12.93
N VAL A 26 22.77 -4.39 -13.95
CA VAL A 26 23.25 -4.82 -15.27
C VAL A 26 24.64 -5.49 -15.18
N ASN A 27 25.51 -4.98 -14.29
CA ASN A 27 26.89 -5.42 -14.16
C ASN A 27 27.15 -6.36 -12.97
N ASN A 28 26.17 -6.56 -12.08
CA ASN A 28 26.33 -7.32 -10.82
C ASN A 28 25.19 -8.33 -10.66
N LYS A 29 25.21 -9.38 -11.48
CA LYS A 29 24.12 -10.38 -11.55
C LYS A 29 23.98 -11.27 -10.31
N ASP A 30 25.06 -11.48 -9.56
CA ASP A 30 25.08 -12.28 -8.33
C ASP A 30 24.54 -11.51 -7.10
N THR A 31 23.93 -10.36 -7.34
CA THR A 31 23.34 -9.53 -6.31
C THR A 31 21.99 -10.10 -5.85
N TYR A 32 21.67 -9.91 -4.57
CA TYR A 32 20.36 -10.16 -4.00
C TYR A 32 19.71 -8.84 -3.59
N VAL A 33 18.60 -8.48 -4.22
CA VAL A 33 17.96 -7.18 -4.02
C VAL A 33 16.94 -7.22 -2.89
N VAL A 34 17.06 -6.28 -1.95
CA VAL A 34 16.05 -5.98 -0.94
C VAL A 34 15.57 -4.55 -1.16
N THR A 35 14.29 -4.34 -1.42
CA THR A 35 13.76 -3.02 -1.69
C THR A 35 12.71 -2.59 -0.67
N THR A 36 12.79 -1.32 -0.27
CA THR A 36 11.73 -0.59 0.45
C THR A 36 11.17 0.54 -0.40
N TYR A 37 11.40 0.49 -1.70
CA TYR A 37 10.86 1.49 -2.62
C TYR A 37 9.34 1.38 -2.69
N TYR A 38 8.66 2.41 -2.21
CA TYR A 38 7.20 2.50 -2.23
C TYR A 38 6.64 3.11 -3.52
N GLY A 39 7.54 3.62 -4.37
CA GLY A 39 7.18 4.27 -5.62
C GLY A 39 6.78 5.74 -5.47
N ILE A 40 6.59 6.35 -6.62
CA ILE A 40 5.84 7.58 -6.78
C ILE A 40 4.35 7.23 -6.81
N ALA A 41 3.50 8.24 -6.66
CA ALA A 41 2.04 8.12 -6.54
C ALA A 41 1.33 7.56 -7.80
N GLU A 42 1.80 6.42 -8.30
CA GLU A 42 1.28 5.74 -9.49
C GLU A 42 1.02 4.26 -9.24
N ALA A 43 0.07 3.68 -9.97
CA ALA A 43 -0.33 2.28 -9.83
C ALA A 43 0.84 1.30 -9.98
N SER A 44 1.73 1.55 -10.95
CA SER A 44 2.82 0.64 -11.32
C SER A 44 4.11 0.82 -10.51
N SER A 45 4.22 1.85 -9.70
CA SER A 45 5.50 2.27 -9.12
C SER A 45 6.18 1.20 -8.26
N LYS A 46 5.44 0.43 -7.47
CA LYS A 46 6.01 -0.67 -6.67
C LYS A 46 6.51 -1.85 -7.48
N SER A 47 6.05 -2.00 -8.72
CA SER A 47 6.42 -3.10 -9.61
C SER A 47 7.75 -2.88 -10.32
N ILE A 48 8.29 -1.65 -10.33
CA ILE A 48 9.47 -1.28 -11.12
C ILE A 48 10.70 -2.09 -10.73
N ILE A 49 11.05 -2.15 -9.44
CA ILE A 49 12.25 -2.87 -8.99
C ILE A 49 12.12 -4.39 -9.24
N PRO A 50 11.02 -5.06 -8.88
CA PRO A 50 10.82 -6.47 -9.26
C PRO A 50 10.89 -6.72 -10.77
N ALA A 51 10.37 -5.80 -11.60
CA ALA A 51 10.44 -5.92 -13.05
C ALA A 51 11.88 -5.82 -13.58
N ILE A 52 12.67 -4.87 -13.08
CA ILE A 52 14.10 -4.74 -13.40
C ILE A 52 14.84 -5.99 -12.97
N CYS A 53 14.66 -6.47 -11.74
CA CYS A 53 15.31 -7.69 -11.26
C CYS A 53 14.99 -8.89 -12.15
N LYS A 54 13.74 -9.01 -12.58
CA LYS A 54 13.30 -10.07 -13.48
C LYS A 54 13.96 -9.94 -14.87
N ALA A 55 14.00 -8.75 -15.44
CA ALA A 55 14.63 -8.49 -16.74
C ALA A 55 16.12 -8.77 -16.71
N GLU A 56 16.79 -8.42 -15.63
CA GLU A 56 18.23 -8.59 -15.44
C GLU A 56 18.62 -9.98 -14.89
N ASN A 57 17.64 -10.86 -14.64
CA ASN A 57 17.83 -12.18 -14.02
C ASN A 57 18.55 -12.13 -12.66
N VAL A 58 18.19 -11.14 -11.84
CA VAL A 58 18.74 -10.92 -10.49
C VAL A 58 17.73 -11.37 -9.45
N ASN A 59 18.22 -12.00 -8.38
CA ASN A 59 17.38 -12.44 -7.27
C ASN A 59 16.91 -11.24 -6.41
N TYR A 60 15.69 -11.31 -5.91
CA TYR A 60 15.15 -10.27 -5.03
C TYR A 60 14.20 -10.86 -3.97
N LEU A 61 14.05 -10.13 -2.86
CA LEU A 61 13.10 -10.43 -1.80
C LEU A 61 11.80 -9.67 -2.04
N GLY A 62 10.69 -10.41 -2.05
CA GLY A 62 9.35 -9.83 -2.14
C GLY A 62 8.50 -10.47 -3.24
N ALA A 63 7.30 -9.95 -3.40
CA ALA A 63 6.37 -10.38 -4.43
C ALA A 63 6.82 -9.92 -5.82
N ASP A 64 6.38 -10.61 -6.85
CA ASP A 64 6.67 -10.25 -8.24
C ASP A 64 6.01 -8.93 -8.67
N ALA A 65 6.40 -8.43 -9.84
CA ALA A 65 5.93 -7.14 -10.34
C ALA A 65 4.41 -7.10 -10.50
N TYR A 66 3.79 -8.21 -10.91
CA TYR A 66 2.35 -8.31 -11.09
C TYR A 66 1.60 -8.19 -9.74
N ALA A 67 2.01 -8.98 -8.74
CA ALA A 67 1.43 -8.92 -7.41
C ALA A 67 1.65 -7.54 -6.75
N GLN A 68 2.84 -6.95 -6.91
CA GLN A 68 3.14 -5.61 -6.39
C GLN A 68 2.24 -4.53 -7.01
N MET A 69 1.96 -4.61 -8.31
CA MET A 69 1.08 -3.68 -8.99
C MET A 69 -0.37 -3.80 -8.49
N ILE A 70 -0.90 -5.03 -8.40
CA ILE A 70 -2.26 -5.27 -7.89
C ILE A 70 -2.37 -4.78 -6.44
N CYS A 71 -1.41 -5.13 -5.58
CA CYS A 71 -1.45 -4.75 -4.17
C CYS A 71 -1.24 -3.24 -3.94
N ASN A 72 -0.63 -2.54 -4.89
CA ASN A 72 -0.45 -1.09 -4.81
C ASN A 72 -1.74 -0.32 -5.12
N ASP A 73 -2.62 -0.89 -5.95
CA ASP A 73 -3.95 -0.37 -6.26
C ASP A 73 -4.98 -1.02 -5.32
N LYS A 74 -5.41 -0.24 -4.30
CA LYS A 74 -6.31 -0.76 -3.27
C LYS A 74 -7.68 -1.17 -3.81
N TYR A 75 -8.23 -0.41 -4.76
CA TYR A 75 -9.51 -0.71 -5.37
C TYR A 75 -9.44 -1.95 -6.27
N LEU A 76 -8.39 -2.06 -7.07
CA LEU A 76 -8.13 -3.25 -7.88
C LEU A 76 -7.92 -4.49 -7.01
N SER A 77 -7.13 -4.38 -5.92
CA SER A 77 -6.94 -5.46 -4.94
C SER A 77 -8.25 -6.01 -4.42
N LYS A 78 -9.18 -5.12 -4.03
CA LYS A 78 -10.53 -5.50 -3.56
C LYS A 78 -11.30 -6.27 -4.63
N SER A 79 -11.27 -5.78 -5.86
CA SER A 79 -11.93 -6.42 -7.00
C SER A 79 -11.31 -7.79 -7.31
N TYR A 80 -9.99 -7.90 -7.15
CA TYR A 80 -9.25 -9.13 -7.40
C TYR A 80 -9.57 -10.22 -6.36
N ILE A 81 -9.52 -9.90 -5.06
CA ILE A 81 -9.77 -10.89 -3.98
C ILE A 81 -11.23 -11.37 -3.97
N LYS A 82 -12.17 -10.55 -4.44
CA LYS A 82 -13.58 -10.95 -4.56
C LYS A 82 -13.77 -12.17 -5.47
N LYS A 83 -12.91 -12.36 -6.48
CA LYS A 83 -12.93 -13.53 -7.36
C LYS A 83 -12.61 -14.84 -6.64
N PHE A 84 -11.96 -14.76 -5.47
CA PHE A 84 -11.63 -15.90 -4.63
C PHE A 84 -12.63 -16.13 -3.48
N GLY A 85 -13.82 -15.50 -3.56
CA GLY A 85 -14.88 -15.67 -2.57
C GLY A 85 -14.68 -14.86 -1.28
N LEU A 86 -13.69 -13.95 -1.25
CA LEU A 86 -13.50 -13.04 -0.14
C LEU A 86 -14.41 -11.82 -0.28
N ASN A 87 -14.94 -11.33 0.84
CA ASN A 87 -15.79 -10.15 0.87
C ASN A 87 -14.95 -8.92 1.30
N PRO A 88 -14.44 -8.12 0.37
CA PRO A 88 -13.74 -6.89 0.71
C PRO A 88 -14.70 -5.86 1.30
N ILE A 89 -14.16 -4.97 2.14
CA ILE A 89 -14.89 -3.82 2.67
C ILE A 89 -15.53 -3.03 1.52
N PRO A 90 -16.82 -2.70 1.56
CA PRO A 90 -17.46 -1.89 0.53
C PRO A 90 -16.76 -0.53 0.35
N GLY A 91 -16.57 -0.14 -0.88
CA GLY A 91 -15.92 1.13 -1.20
C GLY A 91 -16.01 1.45 -2.68
N ILE A 92 -15.76 2.69 -3.00
CA ILE A 92 -15.80 3.26 -4.35
C ILE A 92 -14.51 4.00 -4.65
N ILE A 93 -14.19 4.13 -5.92
CA ILE A 93 -13.05 4.92 -6.39
C ILE A 93 -13.56 6.23 -6.98
N ILE A 94 -12.92 7.33 -6.63
CA ILE A 94 -13.17 8.66 -7.15
C ILE A 94 -11.96 9.07 -7.98
N TYR A 95 -12.17 9.25 -9.28
CA TYR A 95 -11.13 9.70 -10.21
C TYR A 95 -11.06 11.21 -10.30
N SER A 96 -12.20 11.89 -10.09
CA SER A 96 -12.28 13.34 -10.14
C SER A 96 -13.20 13.91 -9.06
N PRO A 97 -12.75 14.90 -8.27
CA PRO A 97 -13.60 15.58 -7.29
C PRO A 97 -14.76 16.34 -7.92
N ASN A 98 -14.74 16.54 -9.24
CA ASN A 98 -15.79 17.23 -9.99
C ASN A 98 -16.77 16.26 -10.67
N ASN A 99 -16.56 14.96 -10.58
CA ASN A 99 -17.46 13.96 -11.19
C ASN A 99 -18.65 13.69 -10.26
N ARG A 100 -19.79 14.32 -10.56
CA ARG A 100 -21.01 14.20 -9.76
C ARG A 100 -21.56 12.77 -9.68
N GLU A 101 -21.37 11.96 -10.72
CA GLU A 101 -21.85 10.57 -10.72
C GLU A 101 -21.06 9.75 -9.70
N GLU A 102 -19.72 9.87 -9.70
CA GLU A 102 -18.86 9.22 -8.72
C GLU A 102 -19.17 9.68 -7.29
N LEU A 103 -19.36 10.99 -7.09
CA LEU A 103 -19.68 11.55 -5.78
C LEU A 103 -21.06 11.09 -5.26
N ASN A 104 -22.04 10.90 -6.12
CA ASN A 104 -23.35 10.38 -5.74
C ASN A 104 -23.29 8.92 -5.28
N GLU A 105 -22.35 8.12 -5.76
CA GLU A 105 -22.15 6.75 -5.31
C GLU A 105 -21.76 6.68 -3.82
N ILE A 106 -21.13 7.73 -3.26
CA ILE A 106 -20.78 7.82 -1.83
C ILE A 106 -22.03 7.67 -0.94
N GLN A 107 -23.17 8.19 -1.40
CA GLN A 107 -24.44 8.13 -0.63
C GLN A 107 -24.94 6.69 -0.44
N LYS A 108 -24.43 5.71 -1.21
CA LYS A 108 -24.78 4.29 -1.05
C LYS A 108 -23.96 3.59 0.05
N LEU A 109 -22.93 4.26 0.57
CA LEU A 109 -22.10 3.74 1.64
C LEU A 109 -22.61 4.15 3.01
N ASN A 110 -22.43 3.28 3.98
CA ASN A 110 -22.80 3.56 5.38
C ASN A 110 -21.64 4.24 6.11
N TYR A 111 -21.93 5.35 6.76
CA TYR A 111 -20.96 6.07 7.61
C TYR A 111 -20.67 5.29 8.92
N PRO A 112 -19.47 5.48 9.52
CA PRO A 112 -18.38 6.34 9.06
C PRO A 112 -17.62 5.77 7.87
N LEU A 113 -16.97 6.66 7.08
CA LEU A 113 -16.18 6.30 5.91
C LEU A 113 -14.71 6.64 6.11
N VAL A 114 -13.82 5.94 5.42
CA VAL A 114 -12.40 6.26 5.30
C VAL A 114 -12.12 6.78 3.90
N VAL A 115 -11.50 7.95 3.82
CA VAL A 115 -11.04 8.57 2.58
C VAL A 115 -9.52 8.49 2.52
N LYS A 116 -8.98 7.91 1.45
CA LYS A 116 -7.53 7.69 1.33
C LYS A 116 -7.08 7.60 -0.12
N PRO A 117 -5.80 7.87 -0.41
CA PRO A 117 -5.23 7.65 -1.73
C PRO A 117 -5.36 6.19 -2.17
N ASN A 118 -5.75 5.96 -3.41
CA ASN A 118 -5.91 4.59 -3.93
C ASN A 118 -4.56 3.87 -4.09
N PHE A 119 -3.51 4.58 -4.50
CA PHE A 119 -2.18 4.01 -4.68
C PHE A 119 -1.27 4.24 -3.48
N GLY A 120 -0.17 3.50 -3.43
CA GLY A 120 0.83 3.66 -2.38
C GLY A 120 0.57 2.84 -1.13
N GLY A 121 1.29 3.15 -0.08
CA GLY A 121 1.23 2.45 1.20
C GLY A 121 1.99 3.20 2.28
N GLY A 122 2.22 2.52 3.43
CA GLY A 122 2.96 3.13 4.53
C GLY A 122 2.20 4.23 5.26
N SER A 123 0.89 4.28 5.14
CA SER A 123 -0.01 5.33 5.70
C SER A 123 0.22 6.71 5.08
N ASN A 124 0.86 6.81 3.91
CA ASN A 124 0.98 8.08 3.21
C ASN A 124 -0.40 8.61 2.80
N GLY A 125 -0.71 9.86 3.13
CA GLY A 125 -2.03 10.46 2.89
C GLY A 125 -3.16 9.92 3.78
N ILE A 126 -2.81 9.24 4.88
CA ILE A 126 -3.77 8.78 5.90
C ILE A 126 -3.44 9.47 7.22
N ALA A 127 -4.43 10.14 7.80
CA ALA A 127 -4.36 10.79 9.10
C ALA A 127 -5.63 10.50 9.90
N LYS A 128 -5.70 10.95 11.14
CA LYS A 128 -6.90 10.82 11.98
C LYS A 128 -8.14 11.42 11.30
N CYS A 129 -7.98 12.52 10.57
CA CYS A 129 -9.05 13.16 9.79
C CYS A 129 -9.51 12.35 8.56
N SER A 130 -8.85 11.22 8.22
CA SER A 130 -9.29 10.36 7.13
C SER A 130 -10.62 9.64 7.39
N VAL A 131 -11.10 9.60 8.63
CA VAL A 131 -12.43 9.08 8.98
C VAL A 131 -13.44 10.22 8.90
N THR A 132 -14.50 10.03 8.13
CA THR A 132 -15.56 11.02 7.91
C THR A 132 -16.92 10.47 8.33
N TYR A 133 -17.81 11.35 8.81
CA TYR A 133 -19.08 10.96 9.41
C TYR A 133 -20.30 11.45 8.65
N ASN A 134 -20.09 12.25 7.61
CA ASN A 134 -21.14 12.75 6.73
C ASN A 134 -20.59 13.09 5.34
N PHE A 135 -21.51 13.34 4.42
CA PHE A 135 -21.18 13.60 3.02
C PHE A 135 -20.31 14.84 2.83
N GLU A 136 -20.60 15.92 3.54
CA GLU A 136 -19.87 17.18 3.41
C GLU A 136 -18.38 17.02 3.82
N GLN A 137 -18.12 16.39 4.96
CA GLN A 137 -16.75 16.07 5.38
C GLN A 137 -16.02 15.20 4.36
N THR A 138 -16.74 14.22 3.78
CA THR A 138 -16.15 13.32 2.79
C THR A 138 -15.75 14.09 1.52
N ILE A 139 -16.61 14.96 1.01
CA ILE A 139 -16.33 15.77 -0.18
C ILE A 139 -15.14 16.71 0.07
N THR A 140 -15.15 17.44 1.19
CA THR A 140 -14.04 18.33 1.55
C THR A 140 -12.70 17.59 1.55
N LEU A 141 -12.65 16.40 2.15
CA LEU A 141 -11.42 15.63 2.22
C LEU A 141 -10.99 15.06 0.86
N ILE A 142 -11.95 14.68 -0.01
CA ILE A 142 -11.66 14.27 -1.39
C ILE A 142 -11.01 15.42 -2.16
N GLU A 143 -11.55 16.64 -2.05
CA GLU A 143 -11.01 17.83 -2.70
C GLU A 143 -9.59 18.15 -2.20
N GLU A 144 -9.37 18.13 -0.89
CA GLU A 144 -8.05 18.34 -0.29
C GLU A 144 -7.02 17.32 -0.80
N LEU A 145 -7.34 16.03 -0.74
CA LEU A 145 -6.43 14.97 -1.19
C LEU A 145 -6.17 15.03 -2.71
N SER A 146 -7.18 15.37 -3.51
CA SER A 146 -7.04 15.51 -4.97
C SER A 146 -6.12 16.66 -5.35
N ASN A 147 -6.15 17.76 -4.59
CA ASN A 147 -5.26 18.90 -4.81
C ASN A 147 -3.81 18.60 -4.41
N TYR A 148 -3.62 17.75 -3.41
CA TYR A 148 -2.30 17.40 -2.91
C TYR A 148 -1.64 16.27 -3.71
N GLN A 149 -2.45 15.31 -4.19
CA GLN A 149 -1.97 14.11 -4.88
C GLN A 149 -2.81 13.88 -6.14
N ASN A 150 -2.19 14.00 -7.30
CA ASN A 150 -2.86 13.74 -8.59
C ASN A 150 -3.06 12.23 -8.81
N MET A 151 -3.91 11.60 -7.98
CA MET A 151 -4.25 10.19 -8.06
C MET A 151 -5.69 9.93 -7.61
N PRO A 152 -6.29 8.80 -8.03
CA PRO A 152 -7.62 8.41 -7.57
C PRO A 152 -7.71 8.27 -6.06
N ILE A 153 -8.86 8.59 -5.51
CA ILE A 153 -9.18 8.49 -4.09
C ILE A 153 -10.09 7.29 -3.85
N LEU A 154 -9.75 6.46 -2.89
CA LEU A 154 -10.60 5.39 -2.40
C LEU A 154 -11.41 5.90 -1.21
N VAL A 155 -12.74 5.76 -1.31
CA VAL A 155 -13.69 5.99 -0.22
C VAL A 155 -14.29 4.65 0.16
N GLU A 156 -14.15 4.23 1.41
CA GLU A 156 -14.64 2.92 1.86
C GLU A 156 -15.25 3.00 3.25
N VAL A 157 -16.11 2.04 3.59
CA VAL A 157 -16.71 1.94 4.92
C VAL A 157 -15.60 1.74 5.96
N TYR A 158 -15.66 2.49 7.05
CA TYR A 158 -14.77 2.29 8.20
C TYR A 158 -15.21 1.03 8.96
N ILE A 159 -14.27 0.19 9.28
CA ILE A 159 -14.50 -1.00 10.11
C ILE A 159 -13.70 -0.86 11.39
N GLU A 160 -14.38 -0.89 12.51
CA GLU A 160 -13.76 -0.99 13.83
C GLU A 160 -13.15 -2.37 14.02
N GLY A 161 -12.00 -2.45 14.67
CA GLY A 161 -11.40 -3.75 14.90
C GLY A 161 -9.91 -3.71 15.21
N TYR A 162 -9.33 -4.89 15.09
CA TYR A 162 -7.90 -5.11 15.23
C TYR A 162 -7.20 -4.95 13.88
N GLU A 163 -6.03 -4.34 13.86
CA GLU A 163 -5.16 -4.36 12.69
C GLU A 163 -4.15 -5.50 12.82
N ILE A 164 -4.25 -6.47 11.92
CA ILE A 164 -3.43 -7.66 11.92
C ILE A 164 -2.66 -7.73 10.60
N SER A 165 -1.37 -7.98 10.69
CA SER A 165 -0.50 -8.23 9.54
C SER A 165 -0.08 -9.69 9.51
N PHE A 166 -0.23 -10.34 8.36
CA PHE A 166 0.29 -11.68 8.10
C PHE A 166 1.55 -11.59 7.25
N ILE A 167 2.64 -12.19 7.74
CA ILE A 167 3.90 -12.30 7.02
C ILE A 167 3.99 -13.70 6.45
N ILE A 168 4.18 -13.80 5.13
CA ILE A 168 4.34 -15.08 4.43
C ILE A 168 5.64 -15.01 3.64
N ILE A 169 6.55 -15.95 3.88
CA ILE A 169 7.81 -16.08 3.15
C ILE A 169 7.83 -17.44 2.47
N GLY A 170 8.03 -17.45 1.17
CA GLY A 170 8.07 -18.68 0.39
C GLY A 170 8.19 -18.43 -1.10
N ASN A 171 8.29 -19.51 -1.87
CA ASN A 171 8.32 -19.47 -3.33
C ASN A 171 7.21 -20.35 -3.90
N LYS A 172 6.41 -19.79 -4.81
CA LYS A 172 5.30 -20.51 -5.48
C LYS A 172 4.42 -21.24 -4.47
N ASN A 173 4.41 -22.57 -4.50
CA ASN A 173 3.52 -23.40 -3.66
C ASN A 173 4.17 -23.85 -2.35
N LYS A 174 5.37 -23.36 -2.01
CA LYS A 174 6.08 -23.76 -0.79
C LYS A 174 6.24 -22.56 0.14
N ILE A 175 5.38 -22.51 1.14
CA ILE A 175 5.54 -21.57 2.26
C ILE A 175 6.64 -22.11 3.17
N LYS A 176 7.67 -21.30 3.44
CA LYS A 176 8.76 -21.62 4.36
C LYS A 176 8.53 -21.08 5.76
N TYR A 177 7.85 -19.94 5.83
CA TYR A 177 7.51 -19.26 7.07
C TYR A 177 6.18 -18.54 6.91
N SER A 178 5.37 -18.57 7.95
CA SER A 178 4.21 -17.69 8.09
C SER A 178 4.08 -17.27 9.54
N GLY A 179 3.66 -16.04 9.76
CA GLY A 179 3.45 -15.49 11.09
C GLY A 179 2.47 -14.34 11.05
N GLU A 180 1.93 -14.03 12.21
CA GLU A 180 1.02 -12.90 12.38
C GLU A 180 1.59 -11.90 13.38
N SER A 181 1.25 -10.64 13.20
CA SER A 181 1.51 -9.58 14.16
C SER A 181 0.28 -8.70 14.30
N LYS A 182 0.01 -8.28 15.52
CA LYS A 182 -1.07 -7.35 15.85
C LYS A 182 -0.48 -5.97 16.11
N LEU A 183 -1.08 -4.96 15.54
CA LEU A 183 -0.65 -3.59 15.75
C LEU A 183 -1.14 -3.11 17.12
N LEU A 184 -0.25 -2.46 17.85
CA LEU A 184 -0.56 -1.77 19.10
C LEU A 184 -0.26 -0.27 18.93
N LEU A 185 -1.22 0.57 19.27
CA LEU A 185 -1.05 2.02 19.35
C LEU A 185 -1.36 2.47 20.77
N ASP A 186 -0.38 3.05 21.45
CA ASP A 186 -0.52 3.47 22.86
C ASP A 186 -1.07 2.36 23.78
N LYS A 187 -0.60 1.12 23.57
CA LYS A 187 -1.07 -0.11 24.26
C LYS A 187 -2.50 -0.53 23.94
N LYS A 188 -3.18 0.17 23.04
CA LYS A 188 -4.47 -0.24 22.50
C LYS A 188 -4.26 -1.09 21.26
N ASP A 189 -5.06 -2.10 21.11
CA ASP A 189 -5.04 -3.03 19.98
C ASP A 189 -6.34 -3.00 19.17
N TYR A 190 -7.41 -2.48 19.75
CA TYR A 190 -8.71 -2.32 19.10
C TYR A 190 -8.95 -0.85 18.74
N PHE A 191 -9.20 -0.58 17.47
CA PHE A 191 -9.36 0.77 16.93
C PHE A 191 -10.85 1.08 16.72
N THR A 192 -11.30 2.18 17.37
CA THR A 192 -12.63 2.77 17.20
C THR A 192 -12.47 4.20 16.74
N ASN A 193 -13.06 4.54 15.60
CA ASN A 193 -12.99 5.90 15.02
C ASN A 193 -11.55 6.43 14.78
N GLU A 194 -10.59 5.53 14.69
CA GLU A 194 -9.18 5.85 14.51
C GLU A 194 -8.62 5.04 13.34
N VAL A 195 -7.73 5.65 12.58
CA VAL A 195 -6.93 4.96 11.55
C VAL A 195 -5.46 5.10 11.88
N PHE A 196 -4.69 4.07 11.57
CA PHE A 196 -3.25 4.08 11.74
C PHE A 196 -2.59 4.97 10.68
N GLY A 197 -2.43 6.25 11.02
CA GLY A 197 -1.84 7.27 10.17
C GLY A 197 -0.31 7.32 10.24
N LEU A 198 0.28 8.20 9.46
CA LEU A 198 1.73 8.43 9.45
C LEU A 198 2.24 8.98 10.80
N GLU A 199 1.42 9.77 11.49
CA GLU A 199 1.74 10.36 12.79
C GLU A 199 1.88 9.31 13.90
N SER A 200 1.19 8.18 13.76
CA SER A 200 1.23 7.07 14.72
C SER A 200 2.46 6.18 14.59
N LYS A 201 3.34 6.46 13.62
CA LYS A 201 4.55 5.67 13.31
C LYS A 201 5.85 6.30 13.83
N LYS A 202 5.75 7.38 14.59
CA LYS A 202 6.92 8.08 15.14
C LYS A 202 7.36 7.50 16.48
#